data_c6fd62aadde56a6ce8d6e9e615f729f4
#
_entry.id   c6fd62aadde56a6ce8d6e9e615f729f4
#
_cell.length_a   1.000
_cell.length_b   1.000
_cell.length_c   1.000
_cell.angle_alpha   90.00
_cell.angle_beta   90.00
_cell.angle_gamma   90.00
#
_symmetry.space_group_name_H-M   'P 1'
#
loop_
_entity.id
_entity.type
_entity.pdbx_description
1 polymer ?
#
loop_
_entity_poly.entity_id
_entity_poly.type
_entity_poly.pdbx_seq_one_letter_code
_entity_poly.pdbx_strand_id
1 'polypeptide(L)'
;MMKSYKHYILNIQFYLGLLLLLVINNNIEAKDFIVVIDAGHGGHDPGAIGQFSKEKNINLNVALKLGKEIKANCPDVKVIYTRDKDIFIPLDRRAEIANDAKADLFISVHTNSVAGSKIATGASTWTLGLAKSEANLAVAKRENSVILYESDYKTRYAGFNPNSSESYIIFEFMQDKYMSQSVNFASQIQKEFRQTCRRADRGVHQAGFLVL
;
A
#
# COMPACT_ATOMS: atom_id res chain seq x y z
N MET A 1 52.39 34.16 35.22
CA MET A 1 50.94 34.41 35.23
C MET A 1 50.25 33.98 33.92
N MET A 2 50.82 34.19 32.74
CA MET A 2 50.19 33.82 31.42
C MET A 2 49.98 32.30 31.13
N LYS A 3 50.83 31.41 31.69
CA LYS A 3 50.70 29.97 31.46
C LYS A 3 49.44 29.35 32.13
N SER A 4 49.02 29.87 33.26
CA SER A 4 47.83 29.38 33.99
C SER A 4 46.52 29.69 33.25
N TYR A 5 46.40 30.87 32.65
CA TYR A 5 45.21 31.27 31.90
C TYR A 5 44.94 30.40 30.66
N LYS A 6 46.01 29.99 29.96
CA LYS A 6 45.84 29.09 28.78
C LYS A 6 45.23 27.72 29.15
N HIS A 7 45.62 27.19 30.29
CA HIS A 7 45.06 25.90 30.75
C HIS A 7 43.61 26.03 31.17
N TYR A 8 43.19 27.13 31.78
CA TYR A 8 41.79 27.37 32.13
C TYR A 8 40.91 27.52 30.88
N ILE A 9 41.38 28.25 29.88
CA ILE A 9 40.64 28.41 28.62
C ILE A 9 40.50 27.05 27.88
N LEU A 10 41.57 26.25 27.84
CA LEU A 10 41.53 24.94 27.18
C LEU A 10 40.57 23.98 27.88
N ASN A 11 40.52 24.01 29.21
CA ASN A 11 39.58 23.18 29.98
C ASN A 11 38.14 23.63 29.78
N ILE A 12 37.85 24.92 29.74
CA ILE A 12 36.50 25.44 29.47
C ILE A 12 36.04 25.05 28.07
N GLN A 13 36.89 25.14 27.06
CA GLN A 13 36.57 24.71 25.69
C GLN A 13 36.32 23.21 25.60
N PHE A 14 37.11 22.40 26.35
CA PHE A 14 36.90 20.95 26.42
C PHE A 14 35.56 20.59 27.08
N TYR A 15 35.22 21.24 28.21
CA TYR A 15 33.93 21.00 28.87
C TYR A 15 32.73 21.53 28.09
N LEU A 16 32.89 22.68 27.37
CA LEU A 16 31.85 23.16 26.45
C LEU A 16 31.66 22.22 25.27
N GLY A 17 32.72 21.65 24.71
CA GLY A 17 32.65 20.63 23.65
C GLY A 17 31.99 19.34 24.12
N LEU A 18 32.30 18.89 25.34
CA LEU A 18 31.68 17.73 25.96
C LEU A 18 30.19 17.96 26.25
N LEU A 19 29.82 19.15 26.72
CA LEU A 19 28.44 19.56 26.95
C LEU A 19 27.66 19.64 25.64
N LEU A 20 28.29 20.16 24.57
CA LEU A 20 27.69 20.20 23.22
C LEU A 20 27.46 18.80 22.67
N LEU A 21 28.39 17.87 22.87
CA LEU A 21 28.22 16.44 22.50
C LEU A 21 27.11 15.76 23.29
N LEU A 22 26.89 16.11 24.55
CA LEU A 22 25.78 15.59 25.36
C LEU A 22 24.43 16.16 24.97
N VAL A 23 24.37 17.40 24.47
CA VAL A 23 23.14 18.03 23.99
C VAL A 23 22.73 17.50 22.59
N ILE A 24 23.69 17.02 21.80
CA ILE A 24 23.42 16.43 20.45
C ILE A 24 22.86 15.00 20.54
N ASN A 25 22.93 14.35 21.70
CA ASN A 25 22.20 13.09 21.95
C ASN A 25 20.67 13.31 22.14
N ASN A 26 20.07 14.20 21.36
CA ASN A 26 18.64 14.12 21.14
C ASN A 26 18.43 12.79 20.44
N ASN A 27 17.73 11.86 21.10
CA ASN A 27 17.20 10.67 20.47
C ASN A 27 16.44 11.13 19.23
N ILE A 28 17.07 11.03 18.06
CA ILE A 28 16.35 11.07 16.79
C ILE A 28 15.58 9.75 16.81
N GLU A 29 14.38 9.78 17.40
CA GLU A 29 13.44 8.69 17.19
C GLU A 29 13.25 8.60 15.68
N ALA A 30 13.78 7.55 15.10
CA ALA A 30 13.50 7.25 13.70
C ALA A 30 11.98 7.13 13.58
N LYS A 31 11.38 7.96 12.73
CA LYS A 31 9.94 7.89 12.45
C LYS A 31 9.63 6.47 11.99
N ASP A 32 8.68 5.81 12.65
CA ASP A 32 8.18 4.52 12.21
C ASP A 32 7.78 4.56 10.73
N PHE A 33 8.21 3.56 9.98
CA PHE A 33 7.70 3.34 8.63
C PHE A 33 6.31 2.73 8.73
N ILE A 34 5.29 3.41 8.18
CA ILE A 34 3.89 3.00 8.32
C ILE A 34 3.42 2.30 7.06
N VAL A 35 3.04 1.03 7.20
CA VAL A 35 2.41 0.23 6.14
C VAL A 35 0.94 0.05 6.44
N VAL A 36 0.08 0.45 5.50
CA VAL A 36 -1.34 0.11 5.54
C VAL A 36 -1.58 -1.08 4.61
N ILE A 37 -2.14 -2.15 5.16
CA ILE A 37 -2.53 -3.34 4.41
C ILE A 37 -4.05 -3.34 4.26
N ASP A 38 -4.48 -3.30 3.01
CA ASP A 38 -5.88 -3.38 2.63
C ASP A 38 -6.22 -4.81 2.22
N ALA A 39 -7.22 -5.40 2.87
CA ALA A 39 -7.82 -6.64 2.42
C ALA A 39 -9.03 -6.32 1.54
N GLY A 40 -8.90 -6.44 0.24
CA GLY A 40 -9.96 -6.12 -0.71
C GLY A 40 -11.29 -6.82 -0.41
N HIS A 41 -12.39 -6.17 -0.77
CA HIS A 41 -13.75 -6.64 -0.49
C HIS A 41 -14.08 -6.72 1.01
N GLY A 42 -15.17 -7.44 1.38
CA GLY A 42 -15.56 -7.64 2.79
C GLY A 42 -17.05 -7.41 3.04
N GLY A 43 -17.58 -8.00 4.11
CA GLY A 43 -18.99 -7.88 4.48
C GLY A 43 -19.92 -8.39 3.38
N HIS A 44 -20.80 -7.52 2.90
CA HIS A 44 -21.75 -7.84 1.82
C HIS A 44 -21.11 -7.90 0.41
N ASP A 45 -19.90 -7.38 0.23
CA ASP A 45 -19.11 -7.54 -0.98
C ASP A 45 -18.24 -8.80 -0.91
N PRO A 46 -18.62 -9.88 -1.62
CA PRO A 46 -17.87 -11.13 -1.56
C PRO A 46 -16.59 -11.11 -2.42
N GLY A 47 -16.43 -10.12 -3.34
CA GLY A 47 -15.49 -10.23 -4.45
C GLY A 47 -15.84 -11.41 -5.37
N ALA A 48 -14.87 -12.01 -6.01
CA ALA A 48 -15.05 -13.20 -6.80
C ALA A 48 -15.55 -14.40 -5.95
N ILE A 49 -16.53 -15.11 -6.47
CA ILE A 49 -17.11 -16.30 -5.83
C ILE A 49 -16.56 -17.53 -6.52
N GLY A 50 -15.72 -18.28 -5.82
CA GLY A 50 -15.21 -19.56 -6.27
C GLY A 50 -16.05 -20.73 -5.77
N GLN A 51 -15.69 -21.94 -6.19
CA GLN A 51 -16.39 -23.16 -5.80
C GLN A 51 -16.31 -23.42 -4.28
N PHE A 52 -15.18 -23.08 -3.64
CA PHE A 52 -14.90 -23.41 -2.23
C PHE A 52 -14.69 -22.19 -1.34
N SER A 53 -14.51 -21.00 -1.92
CA SER A 53 -14.20 -19.79 -1.16
C SER A 53 -14.69 -18.53 -1.86
N LYS A 54 -14.76 -17.45 -1.08
CA LYS A 54 -15.00 -16.09 -1.58
C LYS A 54 -13.70 -15.32 -1.51
N GLU A 55 -13.47 -14.46 -2.48
CA GLU A 55 -12.26 -13.62 -2.57
C GLU A 55 -12.00 -12.85 -1.28
N LYS A 56 -13.02 -12.22 -0.70
CA LYS A 56 -12.92 -11.46 0.56
C LYS A 56 -12.27 -12.23 1.70
N ASN A 57 -12.50 -13.56 1.79
CA ASN A 57 -11.96 -14.40 2.85
C ASN A 57 -10.48 -14.71 2.60
N ILE A 58 -10.11 -14.96 1.33
CA ILE A 58 -8.71 -15.20 0.95
C ILE A 58 -7.90 -13.94 1.18
N ASN A 59 -8.41 -12.79 0.70
CA ASN A 59 -7.74 -11.50 0.85
C ASN A 59 -7.49 -11.16 2.32
N LEU A 60 -8.49 -11.35 3.19
CA LEU A 60 -8.34 -11.13 4.62
C LEU A 60 -7.25 -12.02 5.23
N ASN A 61 -7.29 -13.32 4.92
CA ASN A 61 -6.30 -14.26 5.45
C ASN A 61 -4.87 -13.94 5.00
N VAL A 62 -4.70 -13.54 3.73
CA VAL A 62 -3.40 -13.15 3.19
C VAL A 62 -2.92 -11.84 3.83
N ALA A 63 -3.78 -10.83 3.92
CA ALA A 63 -3.46 -9.54 4.53
C ALA A 63 -3.01 -9.70 6.00
N LEU A 64 -3.76 -10.48 6.79
CA LEU A 64 -3.42 -10.74 8.20
C LEU A 64 -2.09 -11.49 8.34
N LYS A 65 -1.83 -12.49 7.49
CA LYS A 65 -0.54 -13.20 7.48
C LYS A 65 0.60 -12.28 7.07
N LEU A 66 0.42 -11.48 6.03
CA LEU A 66 1.42 -10.50 5.58
C LEU A 66 1.79 -9.54 6.71
N GLY A 67 0.81 -8.97 7.38
CA GLY A 67 1.09 -8.05 8.47
C GLY A 67 1.72 -8.73 9.69
N LYS A 68 1.40 -10.01 9.96
CA LYS A 68 2.09 -10.79 10.99
C LYS A 68 3.56 -10.98 10.65
N GLU A 69 3.88 -11.33 9.41
CA GLU A 69 5.27 -11.49 8.95
C GLU A 69 6.05 -10.17 8.99
N ILE A 70 5.43 -9.06 8.56
CA ILE A 70 6.07 -7.73 8.66
C ILE A 70 6.40 -7.40 10.12
N LYS A 71 5.43 -7.54 11.03
CA LYS A 71 5.64 -7.26 12.47
C LYS A 71 6.72 -8.13 13.11
N ALA A 72 6.87 -9.37 12.63
CA ALA A 72 7.86 -10.30 13.17
C ALA A 72 9.28 -10.03 12.65
N ASN A 73 9.41 -9.51 11.42
CA ASN A 73 10.70 -9.39 10.74
C ASN A 73 11.18 -7.93 10.55
N CYS A 74 10.29 -6.93 10.75
CA CYS A 74 10.57 -5.52 10.57
C CYS A 74 10.07 -4.74 11.80
N PRO A 75 10.83 -4.71 12.90
CA PRO A 75 10.39 -4.13 14.18
C PRO A 75 10.17 -2.61 14.12
N ASP A 76 10.76 -1.93 13.16
CA ASP A 76 10.64 -0.50 12.86
C ASP A 76 9.45 -0.17 11.93
N VAL A 77 8.65 -1.17 11.58
CA VAL A 77 7.49 -1.01 10.70
C VAL A 77 6.19 -1.12 11.49
N LYS A 78 5.40 -0.05 11.45
CA LYS A 78 4.04 -0.04 12.00
C LYS A 78 3.04 -0.53 10.95
N VAL A 79 2.30 -1.61 11.27
CA VAL A 79 1.28 -2.17 10.38
C VAL A 79 -0.11 -1.75 10.84
N ILE A 80 -0.89 -1.19 9.92
CA ILE A 80 -2.31 -0.84 10.07
C ILE A 80 -3.09 -1.64 9.02
N TYR A 81 -4.29 -2.08 9.36
CA TYR A 81 -5.18 -2.76 8.41
C TYR A 81 -6.39 -1.88 8.12
N THR A 82 -6.88 -1.89 6.88
CA THR A 82 -8.19 -1.28 6.56
C THR A 82 -9.31 -2.06 7.22
N ARG A 83 -9.19 -3.40 7.26
CA ARG A 83 -10.04 -4.31 8.02
C ARG A 83 -9.25 -5.52 8.53
N ASP A 84 -9.61 -6.01 9.67
CA ASP A 84 -9.06 -7.20 10.31
C ASP A 84 -10.11 -8.31 10.52
N LYS A 85 -11.33 -8.06 10.06
CA LYS A 85 -12.49 -8.96 10.12
C LYS A 85 -13.35 -8.82 8.88
N ASP A 86 -14.40 -9.65 8.75
CA ASP A 86 -15.31 -9.65 7.60
C ASP A 86 -16.33 -8.51 7.69
N ILE A 87 -15.89 -7.28 7.39
CA ILE A 87 -16.72 -6.07 7.30
C ILE A 87 -16.51 -5.39 5.95
N PHE A 88 -17.51 -4.69 5.47
CA PHE A 88 -17.41 -3.84 4.28
C PHE A 88 -16.78 -2.50 4.64
N ILE A 89 -15.81 -2.07 3.83
CA ILE A 89 -15.18 -0.74 3.90
C ILE A 89 -15.28 -0.12 2.49
N PRO A 90 -15.90 1.07 2.34
CA PRO A 90 -15.93 1.81 1.08
C PRO A 90 -14.53 2.06 0.50
N LEU A 91 -14.40 2.17 -0.83
CA LEU A 91 -13.08 2.31 -1.47
C LEU A 91 -12.35 3.59 -1.03
N ASP A 92 -13.06 4.72 -1.00
CA ASP A 92 -12.52 6.01 -0.54
C ASP A 92 -12.04 5.92 0.92
N ARG A 93 -12.82 5.23 1.78
CA ARG A 93 -12.46 5.08 3.19
C ARG A 93 -11.17 4.28 3.38
N ARG A 94 -10.86 3.33 2.50
CA ARG A 94 -9.60 2.58 2.53
C ARG A 94 -8.40 3.49 2.27
N ALA A 95 -8.51 4.34 1.23
CA ALA A 95 -7.50 5.36 0.93
C ALA A 95 -7.38 6.39 2.08
N GLU A 96 -8.50 6.85 2.64
CA GLU A 96 -8.50 7.77 3.79
C GLU A 96 -7.77 7.18 5.01
N ILE A 97 -7.98 5.91 5.34
CA ILE A 97 -7.27 5.24 6.44
C ILE A 97 -5.74 5.35 6.25
N ALA A 98 -5.26 5.16 5.02
CA ALA A 98 -3.84 5.30 4.72
C ALA A 98 -3.36 6.75 4.83
N ASN A 99 -4.14 7.70 4.30
CA ASN A 99 -3.83 9.12 4.32
C ASN A 99 -3.85 9.68 5.75
N ASP A 100 -4.86 9.35 6.55
CA ASP A 100 -4.99 9.76 7.95
C ASP A 100 -3.81 9.23 8.79
N ALA A 101 -3.40 8.00 8.52
CA ALA A 101 -2.23 7.38 9.15
C ALA A 101 -0.90 7.98 8.66
N LYS A 102 -0.90 8.80 7.59
CA LYS A 102 0.30 9.26 6.89
C LYS A 102 1.20 8.09 6.49
N ALA A 103 0.59 7.07 5.93
CA ALA A 103 1.26 5.84 5.53
C ALA A 103 2.37 6.11 4.52
N ASP A 104 3.49 5.42 4.71
CA ASP A 104 4.61 5.45 3.77
C ASP A 104 4.39 4.43 2.63
N LEU A 105 3.55 3.41 2.88
CA LEU A 105 3.20 2.38 1.89
C LEU A 105 1.76 1.89 2.10
N PHE A 106 1.00 1.78 1.01
CA PHE A 106 -0.31 1.15 0.96
C PHE A 106 -0.25 -0.10 0.09
N ILE A 107 -0.71 -1.24 0.61
CA ILE A 107 -0.75 -2.52 -0.09
C ILE A 107 -2.16 -3.06 -0.06
N SER A 108 -2.81 -3.15 -1.22
CA SER A 108 -4.11 -3.81 -1.35
C SER A 108 -3.95 -5.25 -1.85
N VAL A 109 -4.63 -6.18 -1.21
CA VAL A 109 -4.57 -7.62 -1.49
C VAL A 109 -5.87 -8.06 -2.15
N HIS A 110 -5.76 -8.59 -3.35
CA HIS A 110 -6.86 -9.14 -4.14
C HIS A 110 -6.53 -10.53 -4.68
N THR A 111 -7.55 -11.34 -4.91
CA THR A 111 -7.44 -12.66 -5.53
C THR A 111 -8.31 -12.70 -6.77
N ASN A 112 -7.71 -12.31 -7.90
CA ASN A 112 -8.41 -12.25 -9.17
C ASN A 112 -9.02 -13.59 -9.59
N SER A 113 -10.17 -13.54 -10.21
CA SER A 113 -10.81 -14.69 -10.86
C SER A 113 -10.62 -14.68 -12.38
N VAL A 114 -10.66 -15.86 -12.98
CA VAL A 114 -10.68 -16.03 -14.42
C VAL A 114 -12.01 -16.65 -14.82
N ALA A 115 -12.67 -16.09 -15.81
CA ALA A 115 -13.91 -16.62 -16.33
C ALA A 115 -13.70 -17.99 -17.03
N GLY A 116 -14.62 -18.90 -16.81
CA GLY A 116 -14.62 -20.23 -17.44
C GLY A 116 -13.78 -21.27 -16.66
N SER A 117 -13.48 -22.39 -17.31
CA SER A 117 -12.77 -23.53 -16.72
C SER A 117 -11.24 -23.42 -16.72
N LYS A 118 -10.70 -22.24 -17.01
CA LYS A 118 -9.24 -22.02 -17.07
C LYS A 118 -8.65 -21.93 -15.67
N ILE A 119 -7.62 -22.71 -15.41
CA ILE A 119 -6.82 -22.60 -14.18
C ILE A 119 -5.81 -21.48 -14.40
N ALA A 120 -5.96 -20.38 -13.68
CA ALA A 120 -4.95 -19.33 -13.62
C ALA A 120 -4.09 -19.50 -12.36
N THR A 121 -2.78 -19.45 -12.53
CA THR A 121 -1.80 -19.52 -11.43
C THR A 121 -0.83 -18.36 -11.52
N GLY A 122 -0.19 -18.02 -10.40
CA GLY A 122 0.81 -16.95 -10.35
C GLY A 122 0.28 -15.70 -9.68
N ALA A 123 1.10 -14.65 -9.73
CA ALA A 123 0.80 -13.36 -9.14
C ALA A 123 1.12 -12.23 -10.13
N SER A 124 0.36 -11.16 -10.05
CA SER A 124 0.63 -9.88 -10.70
C SER A 124 0.62 -8.78 -9.64
N THR A 125 1.43 -7.75 -9.83
CA THR A 125 1.41 -6.57 -8.97
C THR A 125 0.94 -5.37 -9.79
N TRP A 126 0.08 -4.56 -9.19
CA TRP A 126 -0.57 -3.44 -9.84
C TRP A 126 -0.22 -2.14 -9.13
N THR A 127 -0.01 -1.09 -9.89
CA THR A 127 0.17 0.28 -9.38
C THR A 127 -0.86 1.21 -10.01
N LEU A 128 -1.14 2.32 -9.33
CA LEU A 128 -1.95 3.37 -9.89
C LEU A 128 -1.32 3.88 -11.19
N GLY A 129 -2.13 4.18 -12.18
CA GLY A 129 -1.70 4.76 -13.45
C GLY A 129 -2.63 4.44 -14.59
N LEU A 130 -2.19 4.79 -15.80
CA LEU A 130 -2.96 4.55 -17.01
C LEU A 130 -2.99 3.06 -17.36
N ALA A 131 -4.18 2.55 -17.65
CA ALA A 131 -4.35 1.19 -18.17
C ALA A 131 -3.77 1.09 -19.60
N LYS A 132 -2.66 0.36 -19.75
CA LYS A 132 -1.96 0.20 -21.04
C LYS A 132 -2.63 -0.78 -22.02
N SER A 133 -3.72 -1.42 -21.61
CA SER A 133 -4.50 -2.36 -22.42
C SER A 133 -5.95 -2.44 -21.97
N GLU A 134 -6.84 -2.88 -22.86
CA GLU A 134 -8.22 -3.15 -22.51
C GLU A 134 -8.35 -4.18 -21.39
N ALA A 135 -7.46 -5.17 -21.35
CA ALA A 135 -7.43 -6.16 -20.28
C ALA A 135 -7.13 -5.52 -18.91
N ASN A 136 -6.19 -4.57 -18.85
CA ASN A 136 -5.89 -3.83 -17.64
C ASN A 136 -7.07 -2.94 -17.22
N LEU A 137 -7.70 -2.28 -18.18
CA LEU A 137 -8.88 -1.46 -17.91
C LEU A 137 -10.04 -2.33 -17.38
N ALA A 138 -10.24 -3.52 -17.95
CA ALA A 138 -11.27 -4.44 -17.50
C ALA A 138 -11.07 -4.90 -16.05
N VAL A 139 -9.83 -5.06 -15.60
CA VAL A 139 -9.51 -5.33 -14.18
C VAL A 139 -9.93 -4.14 -13.33
N ALA A 140 -9.49 -2.93 -13.67
CA ALA A 140 -9.86 -1.73 -12.91
C ALA A 140 -11.40 -1.53 -12.85
N LYS A 141 -12.10 -1.72 -13.98
CA LYS A 141 -13.57 -1.63 -14.01
C LYS A 141 -14.22 -2.61 -13.05
N ARG A 142 -13.75 -3.84 -13.00
CA ARG A 142 -14.28 -4.86 -12.10
C ARG A 142 -14.04 -4.50 -10.64
N GLU A 143 -12.83 -4.12 -10.26
CA GLU A 143 -12.49 -3.76 -8.88
C GLU A 143 -13.21 -2.48 -8.44
N ASN A 144 -13.27 -1.47 -9.30
CA ASN A 144 -13.96 -0.22 -8.98
C ASN A 144 -15.51 -0.38 -8.96
N SER A 145 -16.05 -1.42 -9.59
CA SER A 145 -17.51 -1.64 -9.59
C SER A 145 -18.11 -1.88 -8.20
N VAL A 146 -17.28 -2.15 -7.22
CA VAL A 146 -17.65 -2.26 -5.79
C VAL A 146 -18.37 -1.01 -5.29
N ILE A 147 -18.07 0.18 -5.81
CA ILE A 147 -18.79 1.42 -5.44
C ILE A 147 -20.30 1.34 -5.71
N LEU A 148 -20.74 0.50 -6.65
CA LEU A 148 -22.17 0.32 -6.95
C LEU A 148 -22.96 -0.34 -5.80
N TYR A 149 -22.28 -0.93 -4.82
CA TYR A 149 -22.92 -1.41 -3.59
C TYR A 149 -23.20 -0.30 -2.58
N GLU A 150 -22.67 0.91 -2.81
CA GLU A 150 -22.84 2.08 -1.95
C GLU A 150 -24.02 2.93 -2.43
N SER A 151 -24.98 3.22 -1.55
CA SER A 151 -26.21 3.96 -1.93
C SER A 151 -25.94 5.42 -2.35
N ASP A 152 -24.82 5.99 -1.88
CA ASP A 152 -24.40 7.36 -2.10
C ASP A 152 -23.24 7.52 -3.08
N TYR A 153 -22.89 6.45 -3.81
CA TYR A 153 -21.69 6.41 -4.66
C TYR A 153 -21.59 7.56 -5.66
N LYS A 154 -22.72 8.02 -6.22
CA LYS A 154 -22.70 9.12 -7.21
C LYS A 154 -22.19 10.44 -6.62
N THR A 155 -22.56 10.71 -5.38
CA THR A 155 -22.09 11.92 -4.66
C THR A 155 -20.68 11.71 -4.16
N ARG A 156 -20.41 10.56 -3.55
CA ARG A 156 -19.13 10.20 -2.94
C ARG A 156 -17.98 10.19 -3.96
N TYR A 157 -18.22 9.64 -5.14
CA TYR A 157 -17.19 9.56 -6.20
C TYR A 157 -17.41 10.56 -7.34
N ALA A 158 -18.05 11.71 -7.05
CA ALA A 158 -18.23 12.83 -7.98
C ALA A 158 -18.75 12.41 -9.37
N GLY A 159 -19.69 11.47 -9.41
CA GLY A 159 -20.27 10.97 -10.66
C GLY A 159 -19.42 9.98 -11.44
N PHE A 160 -18.29 9.52 -10.90
CA PHE A 160 -17.50 8.47 -11.54
C PHE A 160 -18.36 7.24 -11.85
N ASN A 161 -18.31 6.80 -13.11
CA ASN A 161 -19.01 5.59 -13.56
C ASN A 161 -17.98 4.46 -13.82
N PRO A 162 -17.94 3.41 -12.99
CA PRO A 162 -16.94 2.36 -13.12
C PRO A 162 -17.08 1.54 -14.40
N ASN A 163 -18.23 1.62 -15.09
CA ASN A 163 -18.48 0.90 -16.34
C ASN A 163 -18.10 1.73 -17.58
N SER A 164 -17.96 3.05 -17.47
CA SER A 164 -17.58 3.93 -18.58
C SER A 164 -16.07 4.02 -18.71
N SER A 165 -15.54 3.85 -19.92
CA SER A 165 -14.11 4.05 -20.18
C SER A 165 -13.68 5.50 -20.03
N GLU A 166 -14.59 6.45 -20.31
CA GLU A 166 -14.37 7.87 -20.20
C GLU A 166 -14.06 8.31 -18.77
N SER A 167 -14.68 7.64 -17.76
CA SER A 167 -14.41 7.93 -16.36
C SER A 167 -12.95 7.67 -15.97
N TYR A 168 -12.25 6.78 -16.71
CA TYR A 168 -10.86 6.44 -16.42
C TYR A 168 -9.85 7.40 -17.03
N ILE A 169 -10.29 8.33 -17.93
CA ILE A 169 -9.41 9.33 -18.52
C ILE A 169 -8.79 10.25 -17.47
N ILE A 170 -9.47 10.48 -16.35
CA ILE A 170 -8.94 11.28 -15.24
C ILE A 170 -7.60 10.73 -14.73
N PHE A 171 -7.42 9.41 -14.73
CA PHE A 171 -6.16 8.79 -14.29
C PHE A 171 -4.99 9.03 -15.24
N GLU A 172 -5.24 9.46 -16.48
CA GLU A 172 -4.19 9.87 -17.43
C GLU A 172 -3.49 11.17 -16.99
N PHE A 173 -4.23 12.02 -16.27
CA PHE A 173 -3.74 13.31 -15.79
C PHE A 173 -3.20 13.24 -14.33
N MET A 174 -3.42 12.14 -13.64
CA MET A 174 -2.87 11.95 -12.29
C MET A 174 -1.38 11.59 -12.40
N GLN A 175 -0.54 12.60 -12.21
CA GLN A 175 0.90 12.38 -12.06
C GLN A 175 1.17 12.00 -10.60
N ASP A 176 1.35 10.71 -10.36
CA ASP A 176 1.77 10.25 -9.04
C ASP A 176 3.26 10.55 -8.85
N LYS A 177 3.53 11.38 -7.85
CA LYS A 177 4.90 11.71 -7.40
C LYS A 177 5.71 10.45 -7.06
N TYR A 178 5.05 9.40 -6.61
CA TYR A 178 5.68 8.15 -6.15
C TYR A 178 5.55 7.00 -7.15
N MET A 179 5.04 7.26 -8.36
CA MET A 179 4.79 6.21 -9.36
C MET A 179 6.04 5.36 -9.65
N SER A 180 7.20 5.99 -9.82
CA SER A 180 8.45 5.24 -10.07
C SER A 180 8.88 4.38 -8.90
N GLN A 181 8.63 4.83 -7.67
CA GLN A 181 8.89 4.03 -6.46
C GLN A 181 7.92 2.86 -6.35
N SER A 182 6.63 3.09 -6.62
CA SER A 182 5.59 2.07 -6.64
C SER A 182 5.89 0.98 -7.66
N VAL A 183 6.26 1.36 -8.89
CA VAL A 183 6.64 0.41 -9.97
C VAL A 183 7.90 -0.36 -9.61
N ASN A 184 8.90 0.29 -9.01
CA ASN A 184 10.12 -0.39 -8.57
C ASN A 184 9.82 -1.41 -7.48
N PHE A 185 9.04 -1.03 -6.47
CA PHE A 185 8.62 -1.94 -5.40
C PHE A 185 7.79 -3.11 -5.95
N ALA A 186 6.84 -2.86 -6.84
CA ALA A 186 6.06 -3.89 -7.53
C ALA A 186 6.96 -4.87 -8.30
N SER A 187 8.02 -4.37 -8.94
CA SER A 187 9.00 -5.20 -9.64
C SER A 187 9.79 -6.09 -8.71
N GLN A 188 10.15 -5.61 -7.50
CA GLN A 188 10.80 -6.44 -6.50
C GLN A 188 9.86 -7.54 -5.98
N ILE A 189 8.60 -7.22 -5.73
CA ILE A 189 7.57 -8.22 -5.34
C ILE A 189 7.48 -9.31 -6.41
N GLN A 190 7.39 -8.96 -7.70
CA GLN A 190 7.31 -9.93 -8.79
C GLN A 190 8.58 -10.79 -8.90
N LYS A 191 9.74 -10.20 -8.68
CA LYS A 191 11.00 -10.94 -8.61
C LYS A 191 10.98 -12.00 -7.51
N GLU A 192 10.49 -11.67 -6.31
CA GLU A 192 10.36 -12.59 -5.19
C GLU A 192 9.32 -13.68 -5.45
N PHE A 193 8.18 -13.36 -6.06
CA PHE A 193 7.21 -14.38 -6.47
C PHE A 193 7.85 -15.43 -7.40
N ARG A 194 8.67 -14.99 -8.35
CA ARG A 194 9.34 -15.89 -9.29
C ARG A 194 10.49 -16.67 -8.65
N GLN A 195 11.39 -15.97 -7.95
CA GLN A 195 12.65 -16.57 -7.47
C GLN A 195 12.47 -17.35 -6.17
N THR A 196 11.80 -16.75 -5.19
CA THR A 196 11.66 -17.32 -3.85
C THR A 196 10.42 -18.19 -3.73
N CYS A 197 9.27 -17.70 -4.17
CA CYS A 197 8.01 -18.43 -4.07
C CYS A 197 7.80 -19.44 -5.19
N ARG A 198 8.62 -19.41 -6.26
CA ARG A 198 8.49 -20.26 -7.46
C ARG A 198 7.09 -20.20 -8.06
N ARG A 199 6.48 -19.03 -8.05
CA ARG A 199 5.17 -18.78 -8.66
C ARG A 199 5.34 -18.16 -10.04
N ALA A 200 4.37 -18.40 -10.92
CA ALA A 200 4.35 -17.77 -12.23
C ALA A 200 4.26 -16.24 -12.06
N ASP A 201 5.23 -15.55 -12.65
CA ASP A 201 5.30 -14.10 -12.70
C ASP A 201 4.32 -13.60 -13.78
N ARG A 202 3.28 -12.89 -13.38
CA ARG A 202 2.28 -12.30 -14.27
C ARG A 202 2.56 -10.84 -14.61
N GLY A 203 3.68 -10.30 -14.13
CA GLY A 203 4.16 -8.96 -14.43
C GLY A 203 3.62 -7.87 -13.52
N VAL A 204 4.16 -6.67 -13.75
CA VAL A 204 3.71 -5.42 -13.16
C VAL A 204 2.81 -4.70 -14.14
N HIS A 205 1.65 -4.26 -13.68
CA HIS A 205 0.64 -3.56 -14.47
C HIS A 205 0.25 -2.24 -13.83
N GLN A 206 -0.38 -1.38 -14.63
CA GLN A 206 -0.96 -0.12 -14.18
C GLN A 206 -2.42 -0.04 -14.59
N ALA A 207 -3.25 0.53 -13.70
CA ALA A 207 -4.63 0.86 -14.00
C ALA A 207 -5.19 1.88 -13.00
N GLY A 208 -6.32 2.50 -13.33
CA GLY A 208 -7.00 3.50 -12.52
C GLY A 208 -7.86 2.86 -11.43
N PHE A 209 -7.25 2.47 -10.33
CA PHE A 209 -7.97 1.95 -9.17
C PHE A 209 -8.34 3.08 -8.21
N LEU A 210 -9.62 3.15 -7.84
CA LEU A 210 -10.14 4.15 -6.89
C LEU A 210 -9.62 3.97 -5.46
N VAL A 211 -9.12 2.80 -5.14
CA VAL A 211 -8.58 2.46 -3.82
C VAL A 211 -7.13 2.90 -3.63
N LEU A 212 -6.41 3.24 -4.71
CA LEU A 212 -5.00 3.62 -4.71
C LEU A 212 -4.76 5.13 -4.75
#